data_533a9a7c2891f9deab0a2e1d2d2b4e35
#
_entry.id   533a9a7c2891f9deab0a2e1d2d2b4e35
#
_cell.length_a   1.000
_cell.length_b   1.000
_cell.length_c   1.000
_cell.angle_alpha   90.00
_cell.angle_beta   90.00
_cell.angle_gamma   90.00
#
_symmetry.space_group_name_H-M   'P 1'
#
loop_
_entity.id
_entity.type
_entity.pdbx_description
1 polymer ?
#
loop_
_entity_poly.entity_id
_entity_poly.type
_entity_poly.pdbx_seq_one_letter_code
_entity_poly.pdbx_strand_id
1 'polypeptide(L)'
;MNPAYPKKSLGQNFLKDPNVSRKIVDCLDIQDGDSILEIGPGRGALTGFLLEKTDCVLALEKDWHLCTGLKKKYPDLGLINADALKFVWEALDGKPDLKIVGNLPYNVASPIIWELVSRLYSFQSALFMLQKEVAQRICSGPGKRTYGALTAWVQNFAQPVYRFEVSPEVFSPRPKVDSAIVQLYPLKQGSKPDKATLARCIKLVFSWKRKQLKKILKNYKSEQLAAWFERNALRPESRPEEVPARAFVELSEIILR
;
A
#
# COMPACT_ATOMS: atom_id res chain seq x y z
N MET A 1 20.00 27.75 7.70
CA MET A 1 19.59 27.12 6.43
C MET A 1 18.08 27.14 6.33
N ASN A 2 17.52 27.67 5.23
CA ASN A 2 16.07 27.65 5.05
C ASN A 2 15.56 26.19 5.03
N PRO A 3 14.51 25.87 5.80
CA PRO A 3 13.92 24.55 5.74
C PRO A 3 13.44 24.31 4.30
N ALA A 4 13.73 23.13 3.76
CA ALA A 4 13.29 22.76 2.40
C ALA A 4 11.79 23.01 2.25
N TYR A 5 11.41 23.90 1.33
CA TYR A 5 10.00 24.22 1.09
C TYR A 5 9.27 22.99 0.51
N PRO A 6 8.01 22.76 0.92
CA PRO A 6 7.21 21.66 0.37
C PRO A 6 7.07 21.80 -1.14
N LYS A 7 7.47 20.77 -1.89
CA LYS A 7 7.32 20.75 -3.33
C LYS A 7 5.91 20.25 -3.69
N LYS A 8 5.07 21.12 -4.24
CA LYS A 8 3.71 20.74 -4.69
C LYS A 8 3.72 19.61 -5.71
N SER A 9 4.72 19.57 -6.58
CA SER A 9 4.92 18.50 -7.58
C SER A 9 5.16 17.12 -6.96
N LEU A 10 5.66 17.07 -5.73
CA LEU A 10 5.87 15.83 -4.98
C LEU A 10 4.73 15.52 -4.00
N GLY A 11 3.69 16.34 -3.91
CA GLY A 11 2.55 16.12 -3.02
C GLY A 11 2.90 16.10 -1.53
N GLN A 12 3.93 16.82 -1.12
CA GLN A 12 4.49 16.78 0.23
C GLN A 12 3.57 17.46 1.26
N ASN A 13 3.10 16.69 2.25
CA ASN A 13 2.46 17.16 3.46
C ASN A 13 3.24 16.60 4.65
N PHE A 14 4.02 17.45 5.33
CA PHE A 14 4.88 17.01 6.42
C PHE A 14 4.09 16.93 7.73
N LEU A 15 4.15 15.79 8.38
CA LEU A 15 3.63 15.59 9.73
C LEU A 15 4.43 16.46 10.70
N LYS A 16 3.75 17.20 11.57
CA LYS A 16 4.37 18.11 12.55
C LYS A 16 4.03 17.78 14.00
N ASP A 17 3.03 16.91 14.22
CA ASP A 17 2.59 16.54 15.57
C ASP A 17 3.39 15.33 16.09
N PRO A 18 4.17 15.48 17.16
CA PRO A 18 4.99 14.42 17.71
C PRO A 18 4.15 13.30 18.35
N ASN A 19 2.95 13.61 18.89
CA ASN A 19 2.09 12.60 19.50
C ASN A 19 1.52 11.65 18.43
N VAL A 20 1.12 12.22 17.29
CA VAL A 20 0.69 11.40 16.15
C VAL A 20 1.85 10.57 15.60
N SER A 21 3.06 11.16 15.49
CA SER A 21 4.26 10.44 15.07
C SER A 21 4.55 9.24 15.98
N ARG A 22 4.54 9.45 17.28
CA ARG A 22 4.75 8.39 18.28
C ARG A 22 3.68 7.31 18.18
N LYS A 23 2.40 7.69 18.09
CA LYS A 23 1.30 6.73 17.93
C LYS A 23 1.42 5.87 16.67
N ILE A 24 1.92 6.44 15.57
CA ILE A 24 2.19 5.69 14.33
C ILE A 24 3.31 4.68 14.56
N VAL A 25 4.42 5.10 15.17
CA VAL A 25 5.56 4.21 15.45
C VAL A 25 5.19 3.10 16.42
N ASP A 26 4.42 3.42 17.47
CA ASP A 26 3.94 2.41 18.43
C ASP A 26 3.05 1.35 17.77
N CYS A 27 2.28 1.70 16.72
CA CYS A 27 1.50 0.71 15.96
C CYS A 27 2.34 -0.30 15.17
N LEU A 28 3.65 -0.02 14.95
CA LEU A 28 4.54 -1.00 14.32
C LEU A 28 4.92 -2.14 15.26
N ASP A 29 4.78 -1.95 16.57
CA ASP A 29 5.15 -2.93 17.59
C ASP A 29 6.57 -3.48 17.37
N ILE A 30 7.55 -2.53 17.30
CA ILE A 30 8.95 -2.84 17.00
C ILE A 30 9.55 -3.67 18.12
N GLN A 31 10.12 -4.83 17.76
CA GLN A 31 10.79 -5.75 18.66
C GLN A 31 12.31 -5.75 18.40
N ASP A 32 13.07 -6.31 19.33
CA ASP A 32 14.51 -6.52 19.15
C ASP A 32 14.78 -7.39 17.91
N GLY A 33 15.68 -6.93 17.05
CA GLY A 33 16.04 -7.60 15.80
C GLY A 33 15.21 -7.17 14.59
N ASP A 34 14.14 -6.39 14.76
CA ASP A 34 13.37 -5.86 13.62
C ASP A 34 14.19 -4.87 12.79
N SER A 35 14.09 -5.02 11.48
CA SER A 35 14.60 -4.05 10.51
C SER A 35 13.46 -3.17 10.02
N ILE A 36 13.68 -1.86 9.96
CA ILE A 36 12.68 -0.89 9.55
C ILE A 36 13.05 -0.26 8.22
N LEU A 37 12.11 -0.23 7.27
CA LEU A 37 12.19 0.60 6.08
C LEU A 37 11.20 1.75 6.18
N GLU A 38 11.68 2.98 6.26
CA GLU A 38 10.86 4.19 6.17
C GLU A 38 10.81 4.69 4.72
N ILE A 39 9.60 4.77 4.15
CA ILE A 39 9.38 5.30 2.80
C ILE A 39 8.93 6.75 2.90
N GLY A 40 9.71 7.67 2.32
CA GLY A 40 9.44 9.09 2.35
C GLY A 40 9.57 9.71 3.75
N PRO A 41 10.74 9.61 4.41
CA PRO A 41 10.97 10.17 5.74
C PRO A 41 10.73 11.69 5.80
N GLY A 42 10.85 12.37 4.67
CA GLY A 42 10.62 13.79 4.57
C GLY A 42 11.57 14.60 5.48
N ARG A 43 11.01 15.27 6.48
CA ARG A 43 11.80 16.02 7.50
C ARG A 43 12.16 15.18 8.73
N GLY A 44 11.92 13.86 8.68
CA GLY A 44 12.23 12.95 9.77
C GLY A 44 11.21 12.95 10.90
N ALA A 45 9.92 13.13 10.58
CA ALA A 45 8.85 13.15 11.57
C ALA A 45 8.66 11.80 12.29
N LEU A 46 8.81 10.68 11.57
CA LEU A 46 8.79 9.35 12.14
C LEU A 46 10.21 8.86 12.45
N THR A 47 11.19 9.22 11.63
CA THR A 47 12.59 8.75 11.70
C THR A 47 13.17 8.84 13.11
N GLY A 48 12.97 9.98 13.80
CA GLY A 48 13.49 10.15 15.16
C GLY A 48 12.92 9.13 16.14
N PHE A 49 11.62 8.90 16.11
CA PHE A 49 10.96 7.90 16.98
C PHE A 49 11.29 6.46 16.59
N LEU A 50 11.57 6.18 15.31
CA LEU A 50 12.04 4.87 14.87
C LEU A 50 13.43 4.57 15.42
N LEU A 51 14.36 5.54 15.35
CA LEU A 51 15.71 5.44 15.88
C LEU A 51 15.77 5.35 17.42
N GLU A 52 14.74 5.81 18.13
CA GLU A 52 14.60 5.56 19.56
C GLU A 52 14.29 4.10 19.90
N LYS A 53 13.79 3.32 18.92
CA LYS A 53 13.37 1.91 19.10
C LYS A 53 14.38 0.90 18.56
N THR A 54 15.11 1.23 17.50
CA THR A 54 16.06 0.33 16.85
C THR A 54 17.08 1.11 16.02
N ASP A 55 18.33 0.61 15.98
CA ASP A 55 19.38 1.15 15.09
C ASP A 55 19.25 0.65 13.65
N CYS A 56 18.41 -0.37 13.40
CA CYS A 56 18.24 -0.98 12.09
C CYS A 56 17.19 -0.24 11.25
N VAL A 57 17.38 1.06 11.02
CA VAL A 57 16.49 1.90 10.21
C VAL A 57 17.13 2.25 8.89
N LEU A 58 16.45 1.87 7.80
CA LEU A 58 16.77 2.28 6.43
C LEU A 58 15.67 3.22 5.93
N ALA A 59 16.05 4.37 5.36
CA ALA A 59 15.11 5.33 4.82
C ALA A 59 15.26 5.46 3.29
N LEU A 60 14.14 5.50 2.58
CA LEU A 60 14.07 5.68 1.13
C LEU A 60 13.42 7.04 0.83
N GLU A 61 14.20 7.99 0.31
CA GLU A 61 13.73 9.36 0.03
C GLU A 61 14.09 9.77 -1.41
N LYS A 62 13.12 10.34 -2.10
CA LYS A 62 13.30 10.80 -3.48
C LYS A 62 13.94 12.18 -3.57
N ASP A 63 13.65 13.07 -2.61
CA ASP A 63 14.15 14.44 -2.63
C ASP A 63 15.56 14.52 -2.03
N TRP A 64 16.56 14.78 -2.88
CA TRP A 64 17.95 14.94 -2.47
C TRP A 64 18.18 15.98 -1.36
N HIS A 65 17.43 17.09 -1.39
CA HIS A 65 17.56 18.12 -0.36
C HIS A 65 17.09 17.63 1.01
N LEU A 66 16.04 16.81 1.05
CA LEU A 66 15.58 16.16 2.27
C LEU A 66 16.59 15.11 2.75
N CYS A 67 17.17 14.32 1.82
CA CYS A 67 18.25 13.38 2.16
C CYS A 67 19.41 14.09 2.86
N THR A 68 19.88 15.22 2.31
CA THR A 68 20.97 16.01 2.89
C THR A 68 20.62 16.52 4.28
N GLY A 69 19.38 16.96 4.48
CA GLY A 69 18.89 17.41 5.80
C GLY A 69 18.82 16.28 6.83
N LEU A 70 18.33 15.11 6.41
CA LEU A 70 18.25 13.92 7.25
C LEU A 70 19.63 13.42 7.69
N LYS A 71 20.60 13.35 6.77
CA LYS A 71 21.98 12.94 7.10
C LYS A 71 22.68 13.88 8.06
N LYS A 72 22.35 15.18 8.03
CA LYS A 72 22.87 16.14 9.05
C LYS A 72 22.22 15.93 10.42
N LYS A 73 20.93 15.60 10.44
CA LYS A 73 20.19 15.40 11.68
C LYS A 73 20.42 14.01 12.29
N TYR A 74 20.58 13.00 11.47
CA TYR A 74 20.78 11.60 11.82
C TYR A 74 21.96 11.02 11.00
N PRO A 75 23.23 11.25 11.45
CA PRO A 75 24.41 10.86 10.67
C PRO A 75 24.48 9.36 10.36
N ASP A 76 24.04 8.53 11.30
CA ASP A 76 24.12 7.07 11.21
C ASP A 76 22.92 6.42 10.48
N LEU A 77 21.88 7.21 10.15
CA LEU A 77 20.72 6.71 9.42
C LEU A 77 21.12 6.06 8.09
N GLY A 78 20.75 4.81 7.86
CA GLY A 78 20.77 4.20 6.54
C GLY A 78 19.84 4.99 5.60
N LEU A 79 20.37 5.54 4.48
CA LEU A 79 19.59 6.40 3.60
C LEU A 79 19.87 6.10 2.13
N ILE A 80 18.80 5.82 1.39
CA ILE A 80 18.82 5.61 -0.05
C ILE A 80 18.10 6.78 -0.73
N ASN A 81 18.78 7.50 -1.62
CA ASN A 81 18.13 8.50 -2.45
C ASN A 81 17.59 7.84 -3.72
N ALA A 82 16.32 7.45 -3.71
CA ALA A 82 15.66 6.81 -4.84
C ALA A 82 14.14 7.05 -4.86
N ASP A 83 13.55 6.85 -6.04
CA ASP A 83 12.09 6.89 -6.22
C ASP A 83 11.47 5.55 -5.85
N ALA A 84 10.57 5.52 -4.88
CA ALA A 84 9.86 4.31 -4.46
C ALA A 84 9.08 3.63 -5.60
N LEU A 85 8.65 4.36 -6.62
CA LEU A 85 8.00 3.80 -7.82
C LEU A 85 8.96 3.03 -8.74
N LYS A 86 10.27 3.26 -8.60
CA LYS A 86 11.32 2.63 -9.40
C LYS A 86 12.23 1.72 -8.56
N PHE A 87 11.94 1.62 -7.27
CA PHE A 87 12.74 0.81 -6.35
C PHE A 87 12.57 -0.68 -6.63
N VAL A 88 13.67 -1.41 -6.55
CA VAL A 88 13.69 -2.88 -6.74
C VAL A 88 13.31 -3.52 -5.42
N TRP A 89 12.01 -3.71 -5.18
CA TRP A 89 11.47 -4.25 -3.93
C TRP A 89 12.00 -5.64 -3.61
N GLU A 90 12.27 -6.44 -4.63
CA GLU A 90 12.81 -7.79 -4.52
C GLU A 90 14.20 -7.81 -3.85
N ALA A 91 14.94 -6.70 -3.86
CA ALA A 91 16.23 -6.59 -3.17
C ALA A 91 16.10 -6.67 -1.63
N LEU A 92 14.89 -6.52 -1.11
CA LEU A 92 14.57 -6.63 0.31
C LEU A 92 13.99 -8.00 0.70
N ASP A 93 13.77 -8.90 -0.27
CA ASP A 93 13.26 -10.24 0.02
C ASP A 93 14.26 -11.04 0.89
N GLY A 94 13.71 -11.98 1.67
CA GLY A 94 14.51 -12.77 2.60
C GLY A 94 14.74 -12.11 3.97
N LYS A 95 14.07 -10.99 4.24
CA LYS A 95 14.07 -10.32 5.55
C LYS A 95 12.70 -10.46 6.21
N PRO A 96 12.41 -11.58 6.91
CA PRO A 96 11.09 -11.83 7.51
C PRO A 96 10.75 -10.82 8.61
N ASP A 97 11.76 -10.23 9.25
CA ASP A 97 11.61 -9.27 10.34
C ASP A 97 11.53 -7.81 9.84
N LEU A 98 11.39 -7.62 8.52
CA LEU A 98 11.27 -6.28 7.92
C LEU A 98 9.89 -5.70 8.20
N LYS A 99 9.85 -4.56 8.87
CA LYS A 99 8.67 -3.71 9.01
C LYS A 99 8.83 -2.47 8.14
N ILE A 100 7.75 -2.06 7.49
CA ILE A 100 7.76 -0.93 6.56
C ILE A 100 6.84 0.14 7.11
N VAL A 101 7.25 1.41 7.02
CA VAL A 101 6.41 2.54 7.43
C VAL A 101 6.55 3.69 6.44
N GLY A 102 5.49 4.48 6.27
CA GLY A 102 5.60 5.68 5.46
C GLY A 102 4.38 6.60 5.55
N ASN A 103 4.67 7.90 5.58
CA ASN A 103 3.70 8.94 5.29
C ASN A 103 3.74 9.22 3.79
N LEU A 104 2.99 8.42 3.01
CA LEU A 104 3.10 8.45 1.56
C LEU A 104 2.43 9.68 0.95
N PRO A 105 3.08 10.36 -0.02
CA PRO A 105 2.42 11.41 -0.79
C PRO A 105 1.17 10.86 -1.50
N TYR A 106 0.05 11.54 -1.39
CA TYR A 106 -1.27 11.03 -1.79
C TYR A 106 -1.37 10.66 -3.27
N ASN A 107 -0.67 11.40 -4.13
CA ASN A 107 -0.67 11.19 -5.58
C ASN A 107 0.07 9.91 -6.02
N VAL A 108 0.97 9.37 -5.18
CA VAL A 108 1.78 8.18 -5.50
C VAL A 108 1.58 7.02 -4.53
N ALA A 109 0.80 7.20 -3.47
CA ALA A 109 0.58 6.18 -2.45
C ALA A 109 0.01 4.87 -3.03
N SER A 110 -1.05 4.96 -3.85
CA SER A 110 -1.68 3.78 -4.46
C SER A 110 -0.73 3.01 -5.39
N PRO A 111 0.00 3.65 -6.32
CA PRO A 111 1.04 2.99 -7.11
C PRO A 111 2.15 2.35 -6.28
N ILE A 112 2.65 3.03 -5.23
CA ILE A 112 3.69 2.47 -4.35
C ILE A 112 3.19 1.20 -3.67
N ILE A 113 1.99 1.24 -3.07
CA ILE A 113 1.40 0.07 -2.41
C ILE A 113 1.18 -1.07 -3.41
N TRP A 114 0.69 -0.76 -4.62
CA TRP A 114 0.48 -1.74 -5.70
C TRP A 114 1.75 -2.52 -6.02
N GLU A 115 2.86 -1.81 -6.23
CA GLU A 115 4.17 -2.43 -6.53
C GLU A 115 4.72 -3.19 -5.32
N LEU A 116 4.72 -2.56 -4.14
CA LEU A 116 5.28 -3.14 -2.92
C LEU A 116 4.65 -4.50 -2.58
N VAL A 117 3.32 -4.57 -2.44
CA VAL A 117 2.65 -5.80 -1.98
C VAL A 117 2.79 -6.96 -2.97
N SER A 118 3.00 -6.66 -4.25
CA SER A 118 3.13 -7.68 -5.29
C SER A 118 4.57 -8.11 -5.53
N ARG A 119 5.56 -7.32 -5.13
CA ARG A 119 6.97 -7.54 -5.44
C ARG A 119 7.80 -7.92 -4.22
N LEU A 120 7.39 -7.49 -3.03
CA LEU A 120 8.04 -7.86 -1.78
C LEU A 120 7.19 -8.93 -1.07
N TYR A 121 7.78 -10.08 -0.82
CA TYR A 121 7.06 -11.25 -0.31
C TYR A 121 7.35 -11.59 1.14
N SER A 122 8.51 -11.15 1.63
CA SER A 122 8.94 -11.38 2.99
C SER A 122 9.05 -10.05 3.73
N PHE A 123 7.97 -9.65 4.38
CA PHE A 123 7.95 -8.58 5.36
C PHE A 123 6.98 -8.94 6.48
N GLN A 124 7.20 -8.41 7.67
CA GLN A 124 6.35 -8.71 8.82
C GLN A 124 5.06 -7.88 8.78
N SER A 125 5.17 -6.59 8.52
CA SER A 125 4.05 -5.67 8.33
C SER A 125 4.46 -4.40 7.59
N ALA A 126 3.48 -3.72 6.98
CA ALA A 126 3.70 -2.41 6.37
C ALA A 126 2.61 -1.44 6.84
N LEU A 127 3.00 -0.29 7.42
CA LEU A 127 2.11 0.70 8.00
C LEU A 127 2.17 1.99 7.19
N PHE A 128 1.05 2.41 6.61
CA PHE A 128 1.01 3.59 5.75
C PHE A 128 -0.02 4.60 6.21
N MET A 129 0.36 5.87 6.18
CA MET A 129 -0.56 6.98 6.26
C MET A 129 -1.01 7.38 4.85
N LEU A 130 -2.32 7.35 4.63
CA LEU A 130 -2.99 7.53 3.34
C LEU A 130 -4.13 8.54 3.46
N GLN A 131 -4.66 9.04 2.35
CA GLN A 131 -5.97 9.69 2.39
C GLN A 131 -7.02 8.73 2.94
N LYS A 132 -7.93 9.22 3.79
CA LYS A 132 -8.99 8.42 4.44
C LYS A 132 -9.80 7.60 3.43
N GLU A 133 -10.16 8.20 2.28
CA GLU A 133 -10.89 7.48 1.22
C GLU A 133 -10.09 6.30 0.67
N VAL A 134 -8.77 6.47 0.43
CA VAL A 134 -7.90 5.41 -0.06
C VAL A 134 -7.75 4.30 0.98
N ALA A 135 -7.59 4.67 2.25
CA ALA A 135 -7.52 3.73 3.37
C ALA A 135 -8.81 2.89 3.48
N GLN A 136 -9.97 3.54 3.45
CA GLN A 136 -11.27 2.88 3.47
C GLN A 136 -11.46 1.96 2.27
N ARG A 137 -10.99 2.38 1.09
CA ARG A 137 -11.04 1.59 -0.14
C ARG A 137 -10.21 0.32 -0.01
N ILE A 138 -8.96 0.40 0.45
CA ILE A 138 -8.07 -0.76 0.61
C ILE A 138 -8.66 -1.77 1.61
N CYS A 139 -9.27 -1.29 2.70
CA CYS A 139 -9.88 -2.12 3.76
C CYS A 139 -11.32 -2.56 3.45
N SER A 140 -11.86 -2.22 2.28
CA SER A 140 -13.24 -2.52 1.92
C SER A 140 -13.45 -4.00 1.61
N GLY A 141 -14.54 -4.58 2.08
CA GLY A 141 -14.96 -5.93 1.69
C GLY A 141 -15.78 -5.96 0.39
N PRO A 142 -15.95 -7.15 -0.23
CA PRO A 142 -16.80 -7.34 -1.38
C PRO A 142 -18.25 -6.82 -1.15
N GLY A 143 -18.88 -6.32 -2.21
CA GLY A 143 -20.23 -5.75 -2.18
C GLY A 143 -20.29 -4.30 -1.67
N LYS A 144 -19.21 -3.74 -1.17
CA LYS A 144 -19.15 -2.34 -0.74
C LYS A 144 -18.85 -1.41 -1.92
N ARG A 145 -19.52 -0.24 -1.95
CA ARG A 145 -19.31 0.77 -3.00
C ARG A 145 -17.85 1.23 -3.12
N THR A 146 -17.11 1.24 -2.03
CA THR A 146 -15.70 1.61 -1.95
C THR A 146 -14.76 0.53 -2.49
N TYR A 147 -15.20 -0.72 -2.60
CA TYR A 147 -14.41 -1.81 -3.16
C TYR A 147 -14.04 -1.53 -4.63
N GLY A 148 -12.79 -1.80 -4.99
CA GLY A 148 -12.29 -1.49 -6.32
C GLY A 148 -11.02 -2.25 -6.69
N ALA A 149 -10.42 -1.90 -7.84
CA ALA A 149 -9.23 -2.58 -8.36
C ALA A 149 -8.07 -2.61 -7.35
N LEU A 150 -7.79 -1.49 -6.66
CA LEU A 150 -6.75 -1.42 -5.63
C LEU A 150 -7.06 -2.36 -4.46
N THR A 151 -8.32 -2.44 -4.04
CA THR A 151 -8.76 -3.36 -2.98
C THR A 151 -8.53 -4.80 -3.39
N ALA A 152 -9.05 -5.18 -4.56
CA ALA A 152 -8.89 -6.53 -5.11
C ALA A 152 -7.41 -6.91 -5.26
N TRP A 153 -6.57 -5.96 -5.71
CA TRP A 153 -5.14 -6.18 -5.84
C TRP A 153 -4.47 -6.40 -4.48
N VAL A 154 -4.57 -5.43 -3.57
CA VAL A 154 -3.90 -5.49 -2.27
C VAL A 154 -4.31 -6.74 -1.48
N GLN A 155 -5.61 -7.07 -1.45
CA GLN A 155 -6.13 -8.21 -0.70
C GLN A 155 -5.78 -9.57 -1.31
N ASN A 156 -5.18 -9.63 -2.49
CA ASN A 156 -4.56 -10.84 -3.00
C ASN A 156 -3.16 -11.11 -2.45
N PHE A 157 -2.50 -10.09 -1.88
CA PHE A 157 -1.12 -10.19 -1.39
C PHE A 157 -0.99 -9.91 0.11
N ALA A 158 -1.89 -9.08 0.66
CA ALA A 158 -1.84 -8.68 2.07
C ALA A 158 -3.24 -8.51 2.65
N GLN A 159 -3.35 -8.74 3.96
CA GLN A 159 -4.53 -8.42 4.76
C GLN A 159 -4.44 -6.98 5.26
N PRO A 160 -5.31 -6.05 4.82
CA PRO A 160 -5.33 -4.69 5.32
C PRO A 160 -6.11 -4.58 6.63
N VAL A 161 -5.58 -3.79 7.56
CA VAL A 161 -6.22 -3.43 8.82
C VAL A 161 -6.28 -1.92 8.95
N TYR A 162 -7.48 -1.36 9.07
CA TYR A 162 -7.68 0.07 9.34
C TYR A 162 -7.37 0.36 10.81
N ARG A 163 -6.42 1.24 11.10
CA ARG A 163 -5.98 1.52 12.47
C ARG A 163 -6.72 2.71 13.07
N PHE A 164 -6.47 3.91 12.58
CA PHE A 164 -7.09 5.14 13.08
C PHE A 164 -7.02 6.28 12.07
N GLU A 165 -7.82 7.30 12.31
CA GLU A 165 -7.87 8.52 11.50
C GLU A 165 -6.89 9.57 12.02
N VAL A 166 -6.42 10.42 11.11
CA VAL A 166 -5.47 11.51 11.39
C VAL A 166 -6.02 12.79 10.79
N SER A 167 -6.22 13.81 11.64
CA SER A 167 -6.71 15.13 11.24
C SER A 167 -5.73 15.85 10.31
N PRO A 168 -6.22 16.63 9.32
CA PRO A 168 -5.36 17.44 8.48
C PRO A 168 -4.58 18.54 9.22
N GLU A 169 -4.98 18.88 10.45
CA GLU A 169 -4.35 19.93 11.24
C GLU A 169 -2.93 19.59 11.71
N VAL A 170 -2.60 18.30 11.75
CA VAL A 170 -1.27 17.82 12.18
C VAL A 170 -0.22 17.89 11.07
N PHE A 171 -0.57 18.45 9.90
CA PHE A 171 0.33 18.57 8.75
C PHE A 171 0.69 20.01 8.40
N SER A 172 1.82 20.17 7.71
CA SER A 172 2.26 21.43 7.10
C SER A 172 2.89 21.14 5.72
N PRO A 173 2.31 21.64 4.61
CA PRO A 173 1.02 22.32 4.49
C PRO A 173 -0.15 21.40 4.89
N ARG A 174 -1.26 22.01 5.31
CA ARG A 174 -2.48 21.30 5.68
C ARG A 174 -3.13 20.68 4.41
N PRO A 175 -3.37 19.36 4.35
CA PRO A 175 -4.13 18.75 3.27
C PRO A 175 -5.62 19.13 3.35
N LYS A 176 -6.34 18.94 2.24
CA LYS A 176 -7.77 19.24 2.15
C LYS A 176 -8.67 18.13 2.70
N VAL A 177 -8.12 16.97 3.02
CA VAL A 177 -8.85 15.76 3.41
C VAL A 177 -8.21 15.12 4.62
N ASP A 178 -8.99 14.37 5.39
CA ASP A 178 -8.49 13.54 6.47
C ASP A 178 -7.56 12.45 5.92
N SER A 179 -6.63 12.04 6.78
CA SER A 179 -5.79 10.87 6.56
C SER A 179 -6.23 9.71 7.44
N ALA A 180 -5.73 8.53 7.15
CA ALA A 180 -5.88 7.37 8.02
C ALA A 180 -4.66 6.47 7.93
N ILE A 181 -4.43 5.72 8.99
CA ILE A 181 -3.39 4.70 9.09
C ILE A 181 -3.96 3.35 8.71
N VAL A 182 -3.30 2.69 7.75
CA VAL A 182 -3.58 1.31 7.35
C VAL A 182 -2.34 0.47 7.59
N GLN A 183 -2.52 -0.69 8.18
CA GLN A 183 -1.48 -1.70 8.31
C GLN A 183 -1.78 -2.89 7.41
N LEU A 184 -0.77 -3.34 6.69
CA LEU A 184 -0.84 -4.47 5.77
C LEU A 184 -0.01 -5.62 6.35
N TYR A 185 -0.59 -6.80 6.44
CA TYR A 185 0.10 -8.03 6.81
C TYR A 185 0.19 -8.94 5.59
N PRO A 186 1.37 -9.40 5.19
CA PRO A 186 1.51 -10.26 4.03
C PRO A 186 0.71 -11.56 4.24
N LEU A 187 0.02 -12.02 3.20
CA LEU A 187 -0.64 -13.31 3.26
C LEU A 187 0.40 -14.42 3.22
N LYS A 188 0.31 -15.35 4.16
CA LYS A 188 1.06 -16.61 4.10
C LYS A 188 0.49 -17.41 2.94
N GLN A 189 1.15 -17.36 1.79
CA GLN A 189 0.64 -17.99 0.57
C GLN A 189 1.34 -19.32 0.26
N GLY A 190 0.55 -20.24 -0.34
CA GLY A 190 1.03 -21.37 -1.13
C GLY A 190 1.59 -20.89 -2.48
N SER A 191 0.94 -21.17 -3.62
CA SER A 191 1.35 -20.68 -4.95
C SER A 191 1.04 -19.19 -5.11
N LYS A 192 2.03 -18.43 -5.58
CA LYS A 192 1.87 -17.01 -5.92
C LYS A 192 1.12 -16.87 -7.24
N PRO A 193 0.12 -15.97 -7.35
CA PRO A 193 -0.56 -15.74 -8.63
C PRO A 193 0.42 -15.12 -9.64
N ASP A 194 0.23 -15.42 -10.92
CA ASP A 194 0.89 -14.65 -11.98
C ASP A 194 0.39 -13.21 -11.94
N LYS A 195 1.28 -12.33 -11.49
CA LYS A 195 0.98 -10.90 -11.26
C LYS A 195 0.53 -10.20 -12.54
N ALA A 196 1.15 -10.50 -13.67
CA ALA A 196 0.85 -9.82 -14.93
C ALA A 196 -0.58 -10.16 -15.37
N THR A 197 -0.93 -11.43 -15.32
CA THR A 197 -2.26 -11.95 -15.68
C THR A 197 -3.33 -11.46 -14.70
N LEU A 198 -3.06 -11.53 -13.38
CA LEU A 198 -3.96 -11.02 -12.37
C LEU A 198 -4.20 -9.50 -12.52
N ALA A 199 -3.14 -8.70 -12.73
CA ALA A 199 -3.28 -7.26 -12.93
C ALA A 199 -4.12 -6.92 -14.16
N ARG A 200 -3.91 -7.65 -15.27
CA ARG A 200 -4.70 -7.48 -16.50
C ARG A 200 -6.17 -7.82 -16.27
N CYS A 201 -6.45 -8.94 -15.58
CA CYS A 201 -7.81 -9.35 -15.24
C CYS A 201 -8.52 -8.31 -14.37
N ILE A 202 -7.91 -7.87 -13.27
CA ILE A 202 -8.49 -6.85 -12.37
C ILE A 202 -8.74 -5.56 -13.13
N LYS A 203 -7.78 -5.06 -13.93
CA LYS A 203 -7.93 -3.84 -14.72
C LYS A 203 -9.05 -3.98 -15.74
N LEU A 204 -9.14 -5.10 -16.45
CA LEU A 204 -10.20 -5.38 -17.43
C LEU A 204 -11.59 -5.34 -16.77
N VAL A 205 -11.76 -6.04 -15.65
CA VAL A 205 -13.05 -6.15 -14.98
C VAL A 205 -13.47 -4.80 -14.38
N PHE A 206 -12.56 -4.09 -13.72
CA PHE A 206 -12.87 -2.79 -13.08
C PHE A 206 -12.93 -1.59 -14.04
N SER A 207 -12.44 -1.70 -15.27
CA SER A 207 -12.66 -0.67 -16.29
C SER A 207 -14.15 -0.52 -16.64
N TRP A 208 -14.93 -1.56 -16.35
CA TRP A 208 -16.39 -1.57 -16.54
C TRP A 208 -17.17 -1.71 -15.23
N LYS A 209 -16.68 -1.10 -14.13
CA LYS A 209 -17.23 -1.26 -12.78
C LYS A 209 -18.76 -1.20 -12.70
N ARG A 210 -19.43 -0.36 -13.49
CA ARG A 210 -20.89 -0.22 -13.49
C ARG A 210 -21.64 -1.28 -14.32
N LYS A 211 -20.94 -2.17 -15.04
CA LYS A 211 -21.57 -3.24 -15.83
C LYS A 211 -21.63 -4.55 -15.04
N GLN A 212 -22.61 -5.39 -15.37
CA GLN A 212 -22.71 -6.75 -14.87
C GLN A 212 -21.61 -7.63 -15.44
N LEU A 213 -21.17 -8.64 -14.68
CA LEU A 213 -20.09 -9.55 -15.07
C LEU A 213 -20.41 -10.27 -16.38
N LYS A 214 -21.66 -10.71 -16.61
CA LYS A 214 -22.07 -11.34 -17.88
C LYS A 214 -21.82 -10.47 -19.12
N LYS A 215 -21.88 -9.14 -18.99
CA LYS A 215 -21.59 -8.20 -20.09
C LYS A 215 -20.09 -7.99 -20.28
N ILE A 216 -19.33 -8.00 -19.18
CA ILE A 216 -17.87 -7.83 -19.19
C ILE A 216 -17.23 -9.09 -19.77
N LEU A 217 -17.70 -10.26 -19.34
CA LEU A 217 -17.14 -11.57 -19.67
C LEU A 217 -17.84 -12.28 -20.86
N LYS A 218 -18.62 -11.55 -21.63
CA LYS A 218 -19.44 -12.12 -22.73
C LYS A 218 -18.65 -12.95 -23.77
N ASN A 219 -17.38 -12.62 -23.98
CA ASN A 219 -16.51 -13.28 -24.94
C ASN A 219 -15.77 -14.51 -24.36
N TYR A 220 -15.91 -14.76 -23.04
CA TYR A 220 -15.19 -15.82 -22.30
C TYR A 220 -16.17 -16.91 -21.84
N LYS A 221 -17.04 -17.38 -22.75
CA LYS A 221 -18.01 -18.42 -22.38
C LYS A 221 -17.30 -19.77 -22.31
N SER A 222 -17.28 -20.38 -21.12
CA SER A 222 -16.74 -21.72 -20.88
C SER A 222 -17.43 -22.37 -19.68
N GLU A 223 -17.38 -23.70 -19.60
CA GLU A 223 -17.83 -24.44 -18.40
C GLU A 223 -17.04 -24.01 -17.15
N GLN A 224 -15.74 -23.74 -17.32
CA GLN A 224 -14.90 -23.24 -16.24
C GLN A 224 -15.40 -21.91 -15.67
N LEU A 225 -15.85 -21.00 -16.53
CA LEU A 225 -16.44 -19.72 -16.08
C LEU A 225 -17.76 -19.93 -15.34
N ALA A 226 -18.61 -20.84 -15.80
CA ALA A 226 -19.86 -21.20 -15.13
C ALA A 226 -19.57 -21.76 -13.71
N ALA A 227 -18.66 -22.71 -13.62
CA ALA A 227 -18.22 -23.27 -12.35
C ALA A 227 -17.55 -22.23 -11.43
N TRP A 228 -16.85 -21.25 -12.00
CA TRP A 228 -16.28 -20.12 -11.22
C TRP A 228 -17.38 -19.26 -10.55
N PHE A 229 -18.46 -18.96 -11.26
CA PHE A 229 -19.60 -18.24 -10.68
C PHE A 229 -20.18 -18.99 -9.48
N GLU A 230 -20.39 -20.30 -9.63
CA GLU A 230 -20.96 -21.16 -8.57
C GLU A 230 -20.05 -21.23 -7.34
N ARG A 231 -18.76 -21.52 -7.53
CA ARG A 231 -17.80 -21.64 -6.42
C ARG A 231 -17.65 -20.35 -5.60
N ASN A 232 -17.83 -19.20 -6.25
CA ASN A 232 -17.69 -17.90 -5.59
C ASN A 232 -19.03 -17.30 -5.14
N ALA A 233 -20.14 -18.06 -5.22
CA ALA A 233 -21.50 -17.61 -4.91
C ALA A 233 -21.89 -16.31 -5.63
N LEU A 234 -21.42 -16.16 -6.88
CA LEU A 234 -21.68 -15.01 -7.74
C LEU A 234 -22.76 -15.36 -8.77
N ARG A 235 -23.52 -14.35 -9.19
CA ARG A 235 -24.47 -14.45 -10.30
C ARG A 235 -23.88 -13.77 -11.54
N PRO A 236 -24.28 -14.17 -12.75
CA PRO A 236 -23.89 -13.46 -13.98
C PRO A 236 -24.25 -11.95 -13.97
N GLU A 237 -25.25 -11.57 -13.18
CA GLU A 237 -25.72 -10.20 -12.95
C GLU A 237 -24.88 -9.44 -11.94
N SER A 238 -24.08 -10.11 -11.11
CA SER A 238 -23.17 -9.48 -10.14
C SER A 238 -22.25 -8.47 -10.80
N ARG A 239 -21.79 -7.49 -10.03
CA ARG A 239 -20.89 -6.45 -10.49
C ARG A 239 -19.46 -6.72 -10.00
N PRO A 240 -18.44 -6.07 -10.62
CA PRO A 240 -17.03 -6.22 -10.22
C PRO A 240 -16.76 -6.05 -8.72
N GLU A 241 -17.45 -5.14 -8.05
CA GLU A 241 -17.29 -4.91 -6.62
C GLU A 241 -17.79 -6.05 -5.72
N GLU A 242 -18.59 -6.97 -6.24
CA GLU A 242 -19.09 -8.13 -5.50
C GLU A 242 -18.10 -9.31 -5.52
N VAL A 243 -17.13 -9.28 -6.45
CA VAL A 243 -16.16 -10.36 -6.62
C VAL A 243 -15.14 -10.36 -5.47
N PRO A 244 -15.02 -11.44 -4.69
CA PRO A 244 -13.98 -11.56 -3.68
C PRO A 244 -12.58 -11.44 -4.28
N ALA A 245 -11.64 -10.83 -3.56
CA ALA A 245 -10.30 -10.58 -4.09
C ALA A 245 -9.65 -11.88 -4.63
N ARG A 246 -9.71 -12.97 -3.88
CA ARG A 246 -9.12 -14.27 -4.27
C ARG A 246 -9.74 -14.88 -5.53
N ALA A 247 -11.02 -14.60 -5.78
CA ALA A 247 -11.70 -15.10 -6.97
C ALA A 247 -11.13 -14.54 -8.27
N PHE A 248 -10.45 -13.38 -8.24
CA PHE A 248 -9.76 -12.81 -9.40
C PHE A 248 -8.55 -13.65 -9.85
N VAL A 249 -7.89 -14.38 -8.96
CA VAL A 249 -6.78 -15.27 -9.34
C VAL A 249 -7.26 -16.32 -10.31
N GLU A 250 -8.27 -17.09 -9.94
CA GLU A 250 -8.86 -18.13 -10.79
C GLU A 250 -9.50 -17.52 -12.07
N LEU A 251 -10.25 -16.43 -11.94
CA LEU A 251 -10.82 -15.74 -13.10
C LEU A 251 -9.73 -15.34 -14.10
N SER A 252 -8.57 -14.87 -13.61
CA SER A 252 -7.47 -14.46 -14.47
C SER A 252 -6.92 -15.62 -15.31
N GLU A 253 -6.89 -16.82 -14.75
CA GLU A 253 -6.48 -18.03 -15.46
C GLU A 253 -7.50 -18.49 -16.50
N ILE A 254 -8.79 -18.31 -16.22
CA ILE A 254 -9.88 -18.70 -17.13
C ILE A 254 -9.94 -17.79 -18.36
N ILE A 255 -9.69 -16.48 -18.20
CA ILE A 255 -9.94 -15.50 -19.26
C ILE A 255 -8.67 -15.01 -19.99
N LEU A 256 -7.48 -15.29 -19.48
CA LEU A 256 -6.22 -14.73 -20.02
C LEU A 256 -5.13 -15.79 -20.28
N ARG A 257 -5.39 -17.06 -20.01
CA ARG A 257 -4.66 -18.20 -20.56
C ARG A 257 -5.31 -18.61 -21.86
#